data_9bf623620386d75d8c4d0270188b7232
#
_entry.id   9bf623620386d75d8c4d0270188b7232
#
_cell.length_a   1.000
_cell.length_b   1.000
_cell.length_c   1.000
_cell.angle_alpha   90.00
_cell.angle_beta   90.00
_cell.angle_gamma   90.00
#
_symmetry.space_group_name_H-M   'P 1'
#
loop_
_entity.id
_entity.type
_entity.pdbx_description
1 polymer ?
#
loop_
_entity_poly.entity_id
_entity_poly.type
_entity_poly.pdbx_seq_one_letter_code
_entity_poly.pdbx_strand_id
1 'polypeptide(L)'
;DPMTYLGMWVTGNSNNYGFWSNAEFDAMIDECTTGDLCTDAEGRWARLYDAEKLVMDNAVIFPLYTQCNAEMLSSKVTGVEYHPVALNRVYKNAVKSE
;
A
#
# COMPACT_ATOMS: atom_id res chain seq x y z
N ASP A 1 -0.73 -0.78 5.85
CA ASP A 1 -1.33 -2.11 5.84
C ASP A 1 -1.60 -2.53 4.39
N PRO A 2 -1.18 -3.74 3.95
CA PRO A 2 -1.42 -4.26 2.60
C PRO A 2 -2.89 -4.28 2.21
N MET A 3 -3.77 -4.44 3.20
CA MET A 3 -5.22 -4.44 3.04
C MET A 3 -5.75 -3.21 2.29
N THR A 4 -5.13 -2.04 2.48
CA THR A 4 -5.51 -0.80 1.78
C THR A 4 -5.41 -0.95 0.27
N TYR A 5 -4.44 -1.71 -0.21
CA TYR A 5 -4.19 -1.93 -1.63
C TYR A 5 -4.94 -3.17 -2.15
N LEU A 6 -4.92 -4.27 -1.41
CA LEU A 6 -5.60 -5.50 -1.81
C LEU A 6 -7.12 -5.34 -1.84
N GLY A 7 -7.70 -4.63 -0.87
CA GLY A 7 -9.14 -4.37 -0.84
C GLY A 7 -9.69 -3.63 -2.07
N MET A 8 -8.83 -2.98 -2.86
CA MET A 8 -9.24 -2.35 -4.11
C MET A 8 -9.66 -3.34 -5.20
N TRP A 9 -9.20 -4.58 -5.13
CA TRP A 9 -9.45 -5.62 -6.13
C TRP A 9 -10.64 -6.53 -5.82
N VAL A 10 -11.34 -6.29 -4.70
CA VAL A 10 -12.57 -7.01 -4.34
C VAL A 10 -13.65 -6.78 -5.40
N THR A 11 -14.42 -7.81 -5.65
CA THR A 11 -15.53 -7.76 -6.62
C THR A 11 -16.47 -6.60 -6.33
N GLY A 12 -16.70 -5.76 -7.34
CA GLY A 12 -17.60 -4.60 -7.23
C GLY A 12 -17.01 -3.37 -6.55
N ASN A 13 -15.75 -3.39 -6.10
CA ASN A 13 -15.09 -2.20 -5.57
C ASN A 13 -14.91 -1.14 -6.68
N SER A 14 -15.19 0.12 -6.36
CA SER A 14 -15.10 1.24 -7.31
C SER A 14 -13.70 1.50 -7.86
N ASN A 15 -12.66 1.05 -7.18
CA ASN A 15 -11.26 1.15 -7.62
C ASN A 15 -10.80 -0.04 -8.46
N ASN A 16 -11.64 -1.07 -8.60
CA ASN A 16 -11.38 -2.24 -9.42
C ASN A 16 -11.72 -1.94 -10.89
N TYR A 17 -10.92 -1.11 -11.54
CA TYR A 17 -11.16 -0.66 -12.92
C TYR A 17 -11.09 -1.79 -13.95
N GLY A 18 -10.44 -2.91 -13.63
CA GLY A 18 -10.39 -4.10 -14.48
C GLY A 18 -11.64 -4.97 -14.39
N PHE A 19 -12.56 -4.65 -13.48
CA PHE A 19 -13.77 -5.45 -13.20
C PHE A 19 -13.45 -6.92 -12.89
N TRP A 20 -12.26 -7.18 -12.35
CA TRP A 20 -11.89 -8.52 -11.94
C TRP A 20 -12.79 -9.02 -10.82
N SER A 21 -13.13 -10.30 -10.85
CA SER A 21 -13.97 -10.94 -9.85
C SER A 21 -13.43 -12.33 -9.55
N ASN A 22 -13.19 -12.59 -8.27
CA ASN A 22 -12.72 -13.88 -7.80
C ASN A 22 -13.23 -14.12 -6.38
N ALA A 23 -14.12 -15.12 -6.23
CA ALA A 23 -14.77 -15.41 -4.94
C ALA A 23 -13.78 -15.89 -3.87
N GLU A 24 -12.70 -16.59 -4.26
CA GLU A 24 -11.65 -17.01 -3.33
C GLU A 24 -10.89 -15.80 -2.77
N PHE A 25 -10.54 -14.86 -3.64
CA PHE A 25 -9.92 -13.60 -3.22
C PHE A 25 -10.83 -12.78 -2.30
N ASP A 26 -12.09 -12.64 -2.67
CA ASP A 26 -13.07 -11.90 -1.87
C ASP A 26 -13.20 -12.50 -0.47
N ALA A 27 -13.24 -13.84 -0.36
CA ALA A 27 -13.28 -14.54 0.91
C ALA A 27 -12.01 -14.30 1.76
N MET A 28 -10.81 -14.33 1.15
CA MET A 28 -9.56 -14.03 1.86
C MET A 28 -9.55 -12.62 2.45
N ILE A 29 -10.05 -11.65 1.70
CA ILE A 29 -10.14 -10.26 2.16
C ILE A 29 -11.17 -10.11 3.28
N ASP A 30 -12.31 -10.78 3.19
CA ASP A 30 -13.34 -10.75 4.23
C ASP A 30 -12.84 -11.40 5.54
N GLU A 31 -12.17 -12.57 5.48
CA GLU A 31 -11.53 -13.19 6.64
C GLU A 31 -10.56 -12.23 7.37
N CYS A 32 -9.82 -11.41 6.63
CA CYS A 32 -8.87 -10.44 7.19
C CYS A 32 -9.53 -9.16 7.72
N THR A 33 -10.78 -8.88 7.34
CA THR A 33 -11.48 -7.61 7.66
C THR A 33 -12.53 -7.81 8.74
N THR A 34 -13.38 -8.79 8.58
CA THR A 34 -14.54 -9.05 9.46
C THR A 34 -14.54 -10.45 10.05
N GLY A 35 -13.70 -11.34 9.54
CA GLY A 35 -13.61 -12.73 9.95
C GLY A 35 -12.64 -13.00 11.09
N ASP A 36 -12.32 -14.27 11.27
CA ASP A 36 -11.54 -14.79 12.42
C ASP A 36 -10.11 -14.24 12.47
N LEU A 37 -9.53 -13.84 11.32
CA LEU A 37 -8.17 -13.30 11.22
C LEU A 37 -8.10 -11.80 11.56
N CYS A 38 -9.21 -11.13 11.82
CA CYS A 38 -9.21 -9.70 12.14
C CYS A 38 -8.34 -9.34 13.37
N THR A 39 -8.26 -10.25 14.34
CA THR A 39 -7.48 -10.07 15.59
C THR A 39 -6.22 -10.92 15.65
N ASP A 40 -6.00 -11.83 14.70
CA ASP A 40 -4.79 -12.64 14.57
C ASP A 40 -3.83 -11.97 13.58
N ALA A 41 -2.85 -11.24 14.11
CA ALA A 41 -1.91 -10.49 13.28
C ALA A 41 -1.06 -11.40 12.35
N GLU A 42 -0.57 -12.53 12.85
CA GLU A 42 0.28 -13.44 12.09
C GLU A 42 -0.53 -14.17 10.99
N GLY A 43 -1.66 -14.75 11.34
CA GLY A 43 -2.55 -15.41 10.41
C GLY A 43 -3.08 -14.44 9.34
N ARG A 44 -3.41 -13.20 9.75
CA ARG A 44 -3.84 -12.14 8.84
C ARG A 44 -2.76 -11.77 7.81
N TRP A 45 -1.50 -11.62 8.24
CA TRP A 45 -0.39 -11.34 7.33
C TRP A 45 -0.18 -12.48 6.32
N ALA A 46 -0.22 -13.74 6.79
CA ALA A 46 -0.10 -14.91 5.91
C ALA A 46 -1.24 -14.93 4.87
N ARG A 47 -2.48 -14.67 5.28
CA ARG A 47 -3.62 -14.65 4.38
C ARG A 47 -3.56 -13.51 3.36
N LEU A 48 -3.10 -12.31 3.77
CA LEU A 48 -2.90 -11.18 2.85
C LEU A 48 -1.80 -11.46 1.83
N TYR A 49 -0.75 -12.18 2.21
CA TYR A 49 0.28 -12.64 1.27
C TYR A 49 -0.28 -13.61 0.23
N ASP A 50 -1.12 -14.58 0.64
CA ASP A 50 -1.79 -15.49 -0.29
C ASP A 50 -2.73 -14.73 -1.24
N ALA A 51 -3.45 -13.73 -0.75
CA ALA A 51 -4.31 -12.87 -1.55
C ALA A 51 -3.50 -12.04 -2.58
N GLU A 52 -2.35 -11.48 -2.19
CA GLU A 52 -1.43 -10.79 -3.10
C GLU A 52 -0.93 -11.73 -4.20
N LYS A 53 -0.52 -12.93 -3.81
CA LYS A 53 -0.08 -13.96 -4.76
C LYS A 53 -1.18 -14.29 -5.78
N LEU A 54 -2.43 -14.41 -5.35
CA LEU A 54 -3.56 -14.69 -6.23
C LEU A 54 -3.78 -13.56 -7.25
N VAL A 55 -3.66 -12.30 -6.83
CA VAL A 55 -3.73 -11.12 -7.72
C VAL A 55 -2.62 -11.16 -8.76
N MET A 56 -1.40 -11.49 -8.35
CA MET A 56 -0.24 -11.58 -9.25
C MET A 56 -0.35 -12.75 -10.22
N ASP A 57 -0.73 -13.94 -9.75
CA ASP A 57 -0.86 -15.16 -10.56
C ASP A 57 -1.96 -15.03 -11.63
N ASN A 58 -2.99 -14.24 -11.36
CA ASN A 58 -4.06 -13.92 -12.31
C ASN A 58 -3.77 -12.71 -13.20
N ALA A 59 -2.59 -12.10 -13.07
CA ALA A 59 -2.18 -10.90 -13.80
C ALA A 59 -3.20 -9.75 -13.73
N VAL A 60 -3.85 -9.60 -12.56
CA VAL A 60 -4.81 -8.52 -12.31
C VAL A 60 -4.13 -7.15 -12.36
N ILE A 61 -2.86 -7.12 -11.91
CA ILE A 61 -1.97 -5.97 -12.00
C ILE A 61 -0.64 -6.39 -12.65
N PHE A 62 0.02 -5.43 -13.28
CA PHE A 62 1.33 -5.62 -13.88
C PHE A 62 2.30 -4.59 -13.31
N PRO A 63 3.12 -4.97 -12.30
CA PRO A 63 4.12 -4.07 -11.75
C PRO A 63 5.17 -3.69 -12.79
N LEU A 64 5.37 -2.41 -13.03
CA LEU A 64 6.34 -1.91 -14.01
C LEU A 64 7.66 -1.48 -13.36
N TYR A 65 7.57 -0.68 -12.31
CA TYR A 65 8.75 -0.14 -11.61
C TYR A 65 8.36 0.40 -10.23
N THR A 66 9.36 0.51 -9.38
CA THR A 66 9.23 1.28 -8.14
C THR A 66 9.67 2.72 -8.40
N GLN A 67 8.77 3.66 -8.19
CA GLN A 67 9.07 5.07 -8.34
C GLN A 67 10.05 5.53 -7.27
N CYS A 68 11.16 6.11 -7.71
CA CYS A 68 12.12 6.78 -6.84
C CYS A 68 12.02 8.30 -7.02
N ASN A 69 12.05 9.04 -5.93
CA ASN A 69 12.13 10.49 -5.95
C ASN A 69 13.58 10.91 -5.79
N ALA A 70 14.11 11.63 -6.78
CA ALA A 70 15.41 12.30 -6.66
C ALA A 70 15.19 13.70 -6.11
N GLU A 71 15.97 14.08 -5.10
CA GLU A 71 15.84 15.37 -4.46
C GLU A 71 17.18 16.05 -4.33
N MET A 72 17.17 17.36 -4.54
CA MET A 72 18.30 18.22 -4.28
C MET A 72 17.94 19.23 -3.19
N LEU A 73 18.69 19.21 -2.12
CA LEU A 73 18.58 20.17 -1.03
C LEU A 73 19.86 21.00 -0.98
N SER A 74 19.72 22.33 -0.93
CA SER A 74 20.87 23.21 -0.75
C SER A 74 21.55 22.92 0.58
N SER A 75 22.91 22.93 0.59
CA SER A 75 23.70 22.82 1.82
C SER A 75 23.43 23.92 2.85
N LYS A 76 22.83 25.01 2.40
CA LYS A 76 22.41 26.12 3.26
C LYS A 76 21.06 25.89 3.96
N VAL A 77 20.35 24.81 3.64
CA VAL A 77 19.05 24.50 4.25
C VAL A 77 19.21 23.33 5.21
N THR A 78 18.75 23.51 6.43
CA THR A 78 18.76 22.50 7.49
C THR A 78 17.37 22.32 8.09
N GLY A 79 17.14 21.27 8.89
CA GLY A 79 15.89 21.04 9.60
C GLY A 79 14.72 20.59 8.71
N VAL A 80 14.97 20.21 7.46
CA VAL A 80 13.98 19.51 6.64
C VAL A 80 13.94 18.05 7.07
N GLU A 81 12.78 17.59 7.50
CA GLU A 81 12.56 16.22 7.90
C GLU A 81 11.93 15.41 6.77
N TYR A 82 12.32 14.15 6.69
CA TYR A 82 11.76 13.20 5.72
C TYR A 82 10.77 12.25 6.41
N HIS A 83 9.57 12.14 5.85
CA HIS A 83 8.59 11.18 6.32
C HIS A 83 8.30 10.15 5.22
N PRO A 84 8.50 8.85 5.48
CA PRO A 84 8.43 7.82 4.44
C PRO A 84 7.01 7.54 3.92
N VAL A 85 5.99 7.88 4.67
CA VAL A 85 4.60 7.50 4.36
C VAL A 85 3.68 8.69 4.08
N ALA A 86 3.76 9.72 4.92
CA ALA A 86 2.97 10.94 4.74
C ALA A 86 3.80 11.99 4.01
N LEU A 87 3.24 13.14 3.74
CA LEU A 87 3.90 14.29 3.09
C LEU A 87 5.43 14.13 3.03
N ASN A 88 5.97 13.75 1.92
CA ASN A 88 7.39 13.38 1.73
C ASN A 88 8.40 14.31 2.43
N ARG A 89 8.01 15.56 2.71
CA ARG A 89 8.85 16.56 3.39
C ARG A 89 8.06 17.34 4.42
N VAL A 90 8.67 17.53 5.57
CA VAL A 90 8.16 18.37 6.63
C VAL A 90 9.12 19.55 6.79
N TYR A 91 8.64 20.74 6.50
CA TYR A 91 9.43 21.99 6.51
C TYR A 91 9.23 22.81 7.79
N LYS A 92 8.53 22.28 8.78
CA LYS A 92 8.18 22.99 10.02
C LYS A 92 9.41 23.58 10.74
N ASN A 93 10.53 22.84 10.70
CA ASN A 93 11.79 23.20 11.36
C ASN A 93 12.87 23.62 10.36
N ALA A 94 12.49 23.85 9.10
CA ALA A 94 13.45 24.22 8.07
C ALA A 94 14.00 25.64 8.28
N VAL A 95 15.31 25.76 8.25
CA VAL A 95 16.05 27.03 8.38
C VAL A 95 17.01 27.16 7.21
N LYS A 96 17.07 28.35 6.60
CA LYS A 96 18.05 28.70 5.58
C LYS A 96 19.09 29.65 6.17
N SER A 97 20.36 29.26 6.10
CA SER A 97 21.48 30.14 6.41
C SER A 97 21.78 31.06 5.21
N GLU A 98 22.29 32.22 5.48
CA GLU A 98 22.74 33.19 4.45
C GLU A 98 24.00 32.71 3.69
#